data_41acf8ce628d181299c544b0c409e29a
#
_entry.id   41acf8ce628d181299c544b0c409e29a
#
_cell.length_a   1.000
_cell.length_b   1.000
_cell.length_c   1.000
_cell.angle_alpha   90.00
_cell.angle_beta   90.00
_cell.angle_gamma   90.00
#
_symmetry.space_group_name_H-M   'P 1'
#
loop_
_entity.id
_entity.type
_entity.pdbx_description
1 polymer ?
#
loop_
_entity_poly.entity_id
_entity_poly.type
_entity_poly.pdbx_seq_one_letter_code
_entity_poly.pdbx_strand_id
1 'polypeptide(L)'
;TASDLECAQIIKGGVNFIMSPAKQEQHQMFLKEALLLHNSLTLCRSLLDESQRYEAAFFEAVRTLLSRMTGKGKVSKREINARIGELLKHSIKSEGVINLFSDVKAEFSLFDTAFLDDISKMKEKNIAIELLKRLLAERVTLYQKTNIVQAEKFSDLLNRSLSNYLKGLLTNEEVIQELLNLAKEISSSEAAGNNLGLTREEKSFYDALTQPQAVHDVYTNEELVSMTKELTENLRN
;
A
#
# COMPACT_ATOMS: atom_id res chain seq x y z
N THR A 1 28.28 -16.81 5.91
CA THR A 1 27.18 -16.52 4.96
C THR A 1 25.92 -16.23 5.75
N ALA A 2 25.30 -15.07 5.51
CA ALA A 2 24.05 -14.69 6.16
C ALA A 2 22.94 -15.67 5.79
N SER A 3 22.04 -15.99 6.75
CA SER A 3 20.86 -16.80 6.47
C SER A 3 19.88 -16.03 5.56
N ASP A 4 18.96 -16.73 4.90
CA ASP A 4 17.94 -16.13 4.04
C ASP A 4 17.14 -15.04 4.77
N LEU A 5 16.88 -15.27 6.07
CA LEU A 5 16.20 -14.31 6.93
C LEU A 5 17.04 -13.04 7.17
N GLU A 6 18.34 -13.19 7.40
CA GLU A 6 19.27 -12.06 7.56
C GLU A 6 19.39 -11.25 6.28
N CYS A 7 19.50 -11.91 5.12
CA CYS A 7 19.49 -11.23 3.82
C CYS A 7 18.21 -10.42 3.59
N ALA A 8 17.05 -11.01 3.90
CA ALA A 8 15.77 -10.32 3.80
C ALA A 8 15.68 -9.11 4.75
N GLN A 9 16.20 -9.22 5.97
CA GLN A 9 16.24 -8.12 6.94
C GLN A 9 17.17 -6.99 6.47
N ILE A 10 18.33 -7.30 5.90
CA ILE A 10 19.27 -6.32 5.36
C ILE A 10 18.64 -5.56 4.19
N ILE A 11 17.97 -6.26 3.26
CA ILE A 11 17.27 -5.64 2.12
C ILE A 11 16.16 -4.72 2.61
N LYS A 12 15.33 -5.16 3.56
CA LYS A 12 14.29 -4.34 4.19
C LYS A 12 14.87 -3.10 4.86
N GLY A 13 15.97 -3.26 5.59
CA GLY A 13 16.68 -2.15 6.23
C GLY A 13 17.13 -1.11 5.21
N GLY A 14 17.71 -1.55 4.08
CA GLY A 14 18.11 -0.69 2.97
C GLY A 14 16.94 0.09 2.35
N VAL A 15 15.83 -0.59 2.09
CA VAL A 15 14.61 0.06 1.58
C VAL A 15 14.07 1.07 2.59
N ASN A 16 13.93 0.67 3.86
CA ASN A 16 13.44 1.56 4.91
C ASN A 16 14.32 2.81 5.07
N PHE A 17 15.64 2.66 4.98
CA PHE A 17 16.58 3.77 5.02
C PHE A 17 16.38 4.77 3.87
N ILE A 18 16.20 4.30 2.63
CA ILE A 18 15.99 5.14 1.45
C ILE A 18 14.62 5.81 1.46
N MET A 19 13.60 5.13 2.01
CA MET A 19 12.22 5.65 2.08
C MET A 19 12.00 6.66 3.20
N SER A 20 13.01 6.98 4.00
CA SER A 20 12.91 8.03 5.02
C SER A 20 12.51 9.37 4.39
N PRO A 21 11.56 10.14 4.97
CA PRO A 21 11.14 11.45 4.46
C PRO A 21 12.29 12.43 4.26
N ALA A 22 13.29 12.39 5.14
CA ALA A 22 14.51 13.20 5.04
C ALA A 22 15.35 12.90 3.80
N LYS A 23 15.06 11.82 3.08
CA LYS A 23 15.82 11.33 1.92
C LYS A 23 15.02 11.26 0.62
N GLN A 24 13.90 11.98 0.55
CA GLN A 24 12.99 11.91 -0.60
C GLN A 24 13.67 12.26 -1.94
N GLU A 25 14.57 13.23 -1.95
CA GLU A 25 15.36 13.57 -3.15
C GLU A 25 16.33 12.44 -3.52
N GLN A 26 16.98 11.85 -2.52
CA GLN A 26 17.93 10.76 -2.69
C GLN A 26 17.26 9.48 -3.20
N HIS A 27 15.97 9.28 -2.92
CA HIS A 27 15.19 8.15 -3.43
C HIS A 27 15.19 8.09 -4.97
N GLN A 28 14.93 9.21 -5.64
CA GLN A 28 14.91 9.26 -7.11
C GLN A 28 16.34 9.04 -7.69
N MET A 29 17.33 9.63 -7.05
CA MET A 29 18.72 9.44 -7.44
C MET A 29 19.14 7.97 -7.29
N PHE A 30 18.82 7.34 -6.16
CA PHE A 30 19.09 5.91 -5.95
C PHE A 30 18.45 5.03 -7.05
N LEU A 31 17.19 5.25 -7.38
CA LEU A 31 16.50 4.47 -8.43
C LEU A 31 17.18 4.60 -9.79
N LYS A 32 17.65 5.82 -10.12
CA LYS A 32 18.39 6.10 -11.36
C LYS A 32 19.72 5.38 -11.37
N GLU A 33 20.54 5.54 -10.33
CA GLU A 33 21.87 4.93 -10.24
C GLU A 33 21.80 3.39 -10.19
N ALA A 34 20.84 2.85 -9.44
CA ALA A 34 20.63 1.40 -9.39
C ALA A 34 20.11 0.82 -10.72
N LEU A 35 19.41 1.62 -11.54
CA LEU A 35 19.07 1.22 -12.90
C LEU A 35 20.29 1.19 -13.82
N LEU A 36 21.18 2.17 -13.70
CA LEU A 36 22.46 2.17 -14.44
C LEU A 36 23.32 0.96 -14.06
N LEU A 37 23.41 0.66 -12.76
CA LEU A 37 24.07 -0.55 -12.27
C LEU A 37 23.47 -1.82 -12.91
N HIS A 38 22.15 -1.93 -12.92
CA HIS A 38 21.46 -3.05 -13.55
C HIS A 38 21.84 -3.23 -15.02
N ASN A 39 21.82 -2.14 -15.80
CA ASN A 39 22.17 -2.18 -17.21
C ASN A 39 23.65 -2.56 -17.43
N SER A 40 24.54 -2.05 -16.59
CA SER A 40 25.96 -2.39 -16.64
C SER A 40 26.23 -3.86 -16.30
N LEU A 41 25.52 -4.40 -15.30
CA LEU A 41 25.65 -5.81 -14.89
C LEU A 41 25.29 -6.79 -16.02
N THR A 42 24.37 -6.43 -16.90
CA THR A 42 24.04 -7.29 -18.04
C THR A 42 25.20 -7.46 -19.02
N LEU A 43 26.12 -6.50 -19.05
CA LEU A 43 27.27 -6.48 -19.96
C LEU A 43 28.55 -7.07 -19.34
N CYS A 44 28.79 -6.85 -18.05
CA CYS A 44 30.06 -7.17 -17.41
C CYS A 44 29.98 -8.21 -16.28
N ARG A 45 28.85 -8.89 -16.11
CA ARG A 45 28.63 -9.83 -15.00
C ARG A 45 29.69 -10.94 -14.89
N SER A 46 30.22 -11.40 -16.01
CA SER A 46 31.25 -12.43 -16.06
C SER A 46 32.60 -11.96 -15.55
N LEU A 47 32.83 -10.65 -15.51
CA LEU A 47 34.09 -10.03 -15.09
C LEU A 47 34.14 -9.73 -13.58
N LEU A 48 32.99 -9.79 -12.91
CA LEU A 48 32.86 -9.48 -11.48
C LEU A 48 33.31 -10.67 -10.64
N ASP A 49 34.01 -10.40 -9.54
CA ASP A 49 34.26 -11.38 -8.49
C ASP A 49 33.00 -11.67 -7.66
N GLU A 50 33.09 -12.63 -6.75
CA GLU A 50 31.95 -13.07 -5.94
C GLU A 50 31.43 -11.97 -5.01
N SER A 51 32.31 -11.19 -4.39
CA SER A 51 31.94 -10.08 -3.50
C SER A 51 31.20 -8.99 -4.26
N GLN A 52 31.72 -8.58 -5.41
CA GLN A 52 31.11 -7.58 -6.28
C GLN A 52 29.73 -8.02 -6.80
N ARG A 53 29.56 -9.30 -7.13
CA ARG A 53 28.25 -9.85 -7.52
C ARG A 53 27.26 -9.83 -6.37
N TYR A 54 27.71 -10.11 -5.16
CA TYR A 54 26.87 -10.07 -3.97
C TYR A 54 26.41 -8.64 -3.65
N GLU A 55 27.33 -7.67 -3.67
CA GLU A 55 26.99 -6.25 -3.48
C GLU A 55 26.01 -5.75 -4.55
N ALA A 56 26.30 -6.05 -5.81
CA ALA A 56 25.40 -5.68 -6.91
C ALA A 56 24.01 -6.29 -6.76
N ALA A 57 23.93 -7.54 -6.35
CA ALA A 57 22.66 -8.22 -6.10
C ALA A 57 21.87 -7.59 -4.95
N PHE A 58 22.55 -7.08 -3.90
CA PHE A 58 21.89 -6.33 -2.83
C PHE A 58 21.22 -5.05 -3.36
N PHE A 59 21.94 -4.21 -4.12
CA PHE A 59 21.39 -2.98 -4.70
C PHE A 59 20.25 -3.28 -5.68
N GLU A 60 20.34 -4.34 -6.46
CA GLU A 60 19.28 -4.80 -7.35
C GLU A 60 18.02 -5.22 -6.58
N ALA A 61 18.18 -5.94 -5.48
CA ALA A 61 17.05 -6.35 -4.62
C ALA A 61 16.36 -5.14 -3.97
N VAL A 62 17.15 -4.20 -3.43
CA VAL A 62 16.63 -2.94 -2.85
C VAL A 62 15.90 -2.13 -3.91
N ARG A 63 16.46 -1.92 -5.11
CA ARG A 63 15.82 -1.23 -6.24
C ARG A 63 14.50 -1.89 -6.62
N THR A 64 14.49 -3.20 -6.73
CA THR A 64 13.32 -3.97 -7.15
C THR A 64 12.18 -3.84 -6.13
N LEU A 65 12.49 -3.97 -4.85
CA LEU A 65 11.52 -3.83 -3.77
C LEU A 65 10.97 -2.39 -3.71
N LEU A 66 11.86 -1.39 -3.77
CA LEU A 66 11.53 0.02 -3.75
C LEU A 66 10.63 0.42 -4.95
N SER A 67 10.99 0.00 -6.18
CA SER A 67 10.19 0.26 -7.39
C SER A 67 8.80 -0.36 -7.32
N ARG A 68 8.68 -1.52 -6.69
CA ARG A 68 7.40 -2.20 -6.49
C ARG A 68 6.52 -1.46 -5.49
N MET A 69 7.10 -1.01 -4.39
CA MET A 69 6.38 -0.28 -3.34
C MET A 69 5.90 1.09 -3.82
N THR A 70 6.70 1.78 -4.63
CA THR A 70 6.37 3.12 -5.14
C THR A 70 5.52 3.10 -6.41
N GLY A 71 5.19 1.92 -6.94
CA GLY A 71 4.37 1.78 -8.15
C GLY A 71 5.04 2.22 -9.46
N LYS A 72 6.32 2.60 -9.43
CA LYS A 72 7.07 3.11 -10.58
C LYS A 72 7.73 2.03 -11.45
N GLY A 73 7.51 0.74 -11.17
CA GLY A 73 8.14 -0.34 -11.92
C GLY A 73 7.17 -1.47 -12.24
N LYS A 74 7.07 -1.83 -13.52
CA LYS A 74 6.44 -3.08 -13.99
C LYS A 74 7.40 -4.25 -13.77
N VAL A 75 7.80 -4.52 -12.53
CA VAL A 75 8.65 -5.67 -12.23
C VAL A 75 7.76 -6.88 -11.96
N SER A 76 7.90 -7.94 -12.74
CA SER A 76 7.10 -9.15 -12.56
C SER A 76 7.50 -9.89 -11.28
N LYS A 77 6.53 -10.56 -10.63
CA LYS A 77 6.78 -11.44 -9.46
C LYS A 77 7.89 -12.47 -9.76
N ARG A 78 7.94 -12.97 -11.00
CA ARG A 78 8.92 -13.97 -11.46
C ARG A 78 10.34 -13.41 -11.48
N GLU A 79 10.51 -12.14 -11.87
CA GLU A 79 11.81 -11.47 -11.92
C GLU A 79 12.35 -11.17 -10.50
N ILE A 80 11.46 -10.80 -9.57
CA ILE A 80 11.81 -10.61 -8.16
C ILE A 80 12.24 -11.92 -7.53
N ASN A 81 11.47 -12.98 -7.71
CA ASN A 81 11.78 -14.29 -7.15
C ASN A 81 13.06 -14.89 -7.76
N ALA A 82 13.32 -14.66 -9.06
CA ALA A 82 14.55 -15.09 -9.70
C ALA A 82 15.78 -14.38 -9.10
N ARG A 83 15.69 -13.09 -8.78
CA ARG A 83 16.81 -12.30 -8.25
C ARG A 83 17.03 -12.52 -6.76
N ILE A 84 15.94 -12.65 -5.99
CA ILE A 84 16.03 -13.11 -4.60
C ILE A 84 16.57 -14.55 -4.59
N GLY A 85 16.13 -15.41 -5.48
CA GLY A 85 16.66 -16.77 -5.64
C GLY A 85 18.15 -16.81 -6.02
N GLU A 86 18.67 -15.85 -6.78
CA GLU A 86 20.11 -15.72 -7.07
C GLU A 86 20.92 -15.27 -5.85
N LEU A 87 20.39 -14.34 -5.05
CA LEU A 87 20.94 -13.97 -3.75
C LEU A 87 20.99 -15.17 -2.79
N LEU A 88 19.95 -16.03 -2.86
CA LEU A 88 19.76 -17.16 -1.96
C LEU A 88 20.47 -18.43 -2.44
N LYS A 89 20.84 -18.56 -3.72
CA LYS A 89 21.57 -19.74 -4.23
C LYS A 89 22.94 -19.95 -3.58
N HIS A 90 23.50 -18.90 -2.98
CA HIS A 90 24.74 -18.99 -2.20
C HIS A 90 24.53 -19.18 -0.69
N SER A 91 23.28 -19.13 -0.20
CA SER A 91 22.91 -19.38 1.19
C SER A 91 22.02 -20.62 1.24
N ILE A 92 22.64 -21.75 1.48
CA ILE A 92 22.03 -23.09 1.47
C ILE A 92 20.88 -23.20 2.47
N LYS A 93 19.78 -23.82 1.99
CA LYS A 93 18.77 -24.59 2.73
C LYS A 93 18.40 -24.09 4.13
N SER A 94 17.31 -23.35 4.25
CA SER A 94 16.35 -23.67 5.30
C SER A 94 14.98 -23.01 5.07
N GLU A 95 14.00 -23.56 5.66
CA GLU A 95 12.56 -23.38 5.56
C GLU A 95 12.13 -21.93 5.80
N GLY A 96 11.29 -21.41 4.92
CA GLY A 96 10.50 -20.22 5.15
C GLY A 96 11.08 -18.91 4.62
N VAL A 97 11.16 -18.78 3.29
CA VAL A 97 11.16 -17.44 2.67
C VAL A 97 9.86 -16.76 3.07
N ILE A 98 9.94 -15.82 4.01
CA ILE A 98 8.82 -14.92 4.28
C ILE A 98 8.61 -14.11 3.01
N ASN A 99 7.68 -14.55 2.22
CA ASN A 99 7.31 -13.95 0.96
C ASN A 99 6.49 -12.70 1.28
N LEU A 100 7.16 -11.58 1.56
CA LEU A 100 6.56 -10.30 1.95
C LEU A 100 5.45 -9.83 0.99
N PHE A 101 5.31 -10.46 -0.17
CA PHE A 101 4.36 -10.07 -1.21
C PHE A 101 3.71 -11.25 -1.96
N SER A 102 3.98 -12.51 -1.58
CA SER A 102 3.38 -13.67 -2.27
C SER A 102 1.93 -13.89 -1.91
N ASP A 103 1.52 -13.46 -0.73
CA ASP A 103 0.20 -13.71 -0.19
C ASP A 103 -0.75 -12.51 -0.26
N VAL A 104 -0.39 -11.44 -0.96
CA VAL A 104 -1.38 -10.49 -1.45
C VAL A 104 -2.07 -11.14 -2.65
N LYS A 105 -2.80 -12.23 -2.39
CA LYS A 105 -3.86 -12.69 -3.28
C LYS A 105 -4.84 -11.54 -3.44
N ALA A 106 -5.33 -11.33 -4.66
CA ALA A 106 -6.35 -10.33 -4.97
C ALA A 106 -7.69 -10.51 -4.18
N GLU A 107 -7.78 -11.54 -3.35
CA GLU A 107 -8.92 -11.90 -2.51
C GLU A 107 -8.74 -11.57 -1.03
N PHE A 108 -7.56 -11.11 -0.58
CA PHE A 108 -7.46 -10.57 0.76
C PHE A 108 -8.23 -9.26 0.81
N SER A 109 -9.24 -9.21 1.67
CA SER A 109 -9.80 -7.94 2.09
C SER A 109 -8.64 -7.09 2.57
N LEU A 110 -8.34 -6.00 1.84
CA LEU A 110 -7.24 -5.07 2.13
C LEU A 110 -7.31 -4.47 3.55
N PHE A 111 -8.35 -4.82 4.28
CA PHE A 111 -8.69 -4.38 5.62
C PHE A 111 -8.93 -5.55 6.58
N ASP A 112 -8.32 -6.72 6.29
CA ASP A 112 -8.24 -7.77 7.30
C ASP A 112 -7.51 -7.22 8.53
N THR A 113 -8.17 -7.32 9.67
CA THR A 113 -7.65 -6.82 10.95
C THR A 113 -6.30 -7.44 11.31
N ALA A 114 -6.06 -8.70 10.95
CA ALA A 114 -4.79 -9.38 11.15
C ALA A 114 -3.68 -8.74 10.30
N PHE A 115 -3.95 -8.43 9.04
CA PHE A 115 -2.99 -7.77 8.16
C PHE A 115 -2.65 -6.34 8.61
N LEU A 116 -3.64 -5.57 9.04
CA LEU A 116 -3.42 -4.23 9.58
C LEU A 116 -2.62 -4.27 10.88
N ASP A 117 -2.85 -5.28 11.73
CA ASP A 117 -2.10 -5.51 12.95
C ASP A 117 -0.63 -5.88 12.65
N ASP A 118 -0.38 -6.73 11.67
CA ASP A 118 0.97 -7.07 11.21
C ASP A 118 1.73 -5.84 10.71
N ILE A 119 1.09 -4.97 9.91
CA ILE A 119 1.71 -3.72 9.47
C ILE A 119 2.04 -2.82 10.66
N SER A 120 1.15 -2.72 11.66
CA SER A 120 1.38 -1.89 12.85
C SER A 120 2.62 -2.30 13.64
N LYS A 121 2.92 -3.60 13.65
CA LYS A 121 4.04 -4.22 14.36
C LYS A 121 5.35 -4.24 13.57
N MET A 122 5.34 -3.83 12.30
CA MET A 122 6.55 -3.79 11.49
C MET A 122 7.62 -2.90 12.14
N LYS A 123 8.86 -3.39 12.14
CA LYS A 123 10.02 -2.61 12.62
C LYS A 123 10.38 -1.49 11.65
N GLU A 124 10.25 -1.75 10.37
CA GLU A 124 10.57 -0.83 9.27
C GLU A 124 9.41 0.16 9.04
N LYS A 125 9.30 1.19 9.88
CA LYS A 125 8.17 2.13 9.91
C LYS A 125 7.93 2.86 8.59
N ASN A 126 8.99 3.25 7.86
CA ASN A 126 8.84 3.91 6.57
C ASN A 126 8.22 2.98 5.50
N ILE A 127 8.52 1.68 5.56
CA ILE A 127 7.89 0.67 4.70
C ILE A 127 6.42 0.52 5.07
N ALA A 128 6.09 0.45 6.36
CA ALA A 128 4.71 0.37 6.84
C ALA A 128 3.87 1.57 6.37
N ILE A 129 4.40 2.79 6.48
CA ILE A 129 3.73 4.01 6.02
C ILE A 129 3.45 3.94 4.51
N GLU A 130 4.44 3.56 3.69
CA GLU A 130 4.26 3.52 2.24
C GLU A 130 3.28 2.42 1.81
N LEU A 131 3.27 1.27 2.50
CA LEU A 131 2.27 0.22 2.27
C LEU A 131 0.86 0.71 2.56
N LEU A 132 0.62 1.30 3.73
CA LEU A 132 -0.68 1.84 4.11
C LEU A 132 -1.13 2.95 3.15
N LYS A 133 -0.25 3.89 2.84
CA LYS A 133 -0.50 4.95 1.86
C LYS A 133 -0.97 4.39 0.52
N ARG A 134 -0.27 3.39 -0.01
CA ARG A 134 -0.60 2.77 -1.29
C ARG A 134 -1.95 2.06 -1.25
N LEU A 135 -2.20 1.25 -0.21
CA LEU A 135 -3.45 0.53 -0.04
C LEU A 135 -4.64 1.47 0.06
N LEU A 136 -4.51 2.54 0.85
CA LEU A 136 -5.56 3.54 1.01
C LEU A 136 -5.79 4.33 -0.28
N ALA A 137 -4.73 4.73 -1.00
CA ALA A 137 -4.85 5.44 -2.26
C ALA A 137 -5.53 4.58 -3.35
N GLU A 138 -5.23 3.29 -3.43
CA GLU A 138 -5.92 2.36 -4.33
C GLU A 138 -7.43 2.28 -3.99
N ARG A 139 -7.79 2.24 -2.72
CA ARG A 139 -9.18 2.18 -2.28
C ARG A 139 -9.92 3.50 -2.55
N VAL A 140 -9.29 4.63 -2.27
CA VAL A 140 -9.85 5.96 -2.61
C VAL A 140 -10.11 6.06 -4.13
N THR A 141 -9.19 5.56 -4.96
CA THR A 141 -9.36 5.54 -6.42
C THR A 141 -10.56 4.68 -6.86
N LEU A 142 -10.84 3.58 -6.16
CA LEU A 142 -12.04 2.78 -6.42
C LEU A 142 -13.32 3.56 -6.04
N TYR A 143 -13.31 4.27 -4.91
CA TYR A 143 -14.43 5.12 -4.51
C TYR A 143 -14.69 6.27 -5.48
N GLN A 144 -13.65 6.84 -6.12
CA GLN A 144 -13.83 7.89 -7.15
C GLN A 144 -14.73 7.43 -8.31
N LYS A 145 -14.79 6.13 -8.56
CA LYS A 145 -15.62 5.56 -9.64
C LYS A 145 -17.02 5.13 -9.16
N THR A 146 -17.19 4.96 -7.86
CA THR A 146 -18.42 4.35 -7.31
C THR A 146 -19.13 5.23 -6.29
N ASN A 147 -18.42 6.09 -5.57
CA ASN A 147 -18.99 6.94 -4.51
C ASN A 147 -18.12 8.18 -4.29
N ILE A 148 -18.40 9.25 -5.01
CA ILE A 148 -17.61 10.49 -5.00
C ILE A 148 -17.55 11.10 -3.60
N VAL A 149 -18.63 11.07 -2.83
CA VAL A 149 -18.70 11.67 -1.46
C VAL A 149 -17.69 10.99 -0.53
N GLN A 150 -17.66 9.65 -0.54
CA GLN A 150 -16.70 8.91 0.27
C GLN A 150 -15.27 9.07 -0.27
N ALA A 151 -15.10 9.16 -1.59
CA ALA A 151 -13.79 9.39 -2.20
C ALA A 151 -13.18 10.71 -1.76
N GLU A 152 -13.93 11.82 -1.77
CA GLU A 152 -13.47 13.13 -1.32
C GLU A 152 -13.09 13.09 0.16
N LYS A 153 -14.00 12.59 1.02
CA LYS A 153 -13.76 12.45 2.45
C LYS A 153 -12.47 11.70 2.76
N PHE A 154 -12.30 10.50 2.19
CA PHE A 154 -11.14 9.66 2.48
C PHE A 154 -9.85 10.19 1.83
N SER A 155 -9.95 10.82 0.65
CA SER A 155 -8.82 11.50 0.01
C SER A 155 -8.30 12.65 0.87
N ASP A 156 -9.18 13.47 1.41
CA ASP A 156 -8.81 14.60 2.26
C ASP A 156 -8.15 14.15 3.56
N LEU A 157 -8.71 13.12 4.21
CA LEU A 157 -8.11 12.53 5.41
C LEU A 157 -6.72 11.96 5.13
N LEU A 158 -6.57 11.18 4.06
CA LEU A 158 -5.29 10.60 3.66
C LEU A 158 -4.25 11.68 3.37
N ASN A 159 -4.61 12.68 2.56
CA ASN A 159 -3.71 13.76 2.18
C ASN A 159 -3.31 14.62 3.38
N ARG A 160 -4.23 14.88 4.31
CA ARG A 160 -3.95 15.62 5.53
C ARG A 160 -2.95 14.89 6.42
N SER A 161 -3.16 13.62 6.70
CA SER A 161 -2.24 12.81 7.52
C SER A 161 -0.84 12.75 6.90
N LEU A 162 -0.75 12.49 5.59
CA LEU A 162 0.53 12.48 4.88
C LEU A 162 1.21 13.84 4.84
N SER A 163 0.46 14.94 4.64
CA SER A 163 1.00 16.30 4.66
C SER A 163 1.56 16.66 6.03
N ASN A 164 0.83 16.34 7.10
CA ASN A 164 1.29 16.58 8.47
C ASN A 164 2.55 15.80 8.79
N TYR A 165 2.62 14.53 8.35
CA TYR A 165 3.82 13.71 8.50
C TYR A 165 5.02 14.30 7.74
N LEU A 166 4.85 14.71 6.48
CA LEU A 166 5.93 15.30 5.68
C LEU A 166 6.42 16.64 6.23
N LYS A 167 5.56 17.38 6.91
CA LYS A 167 5.91 18.63 7.62
C LYS A 167 6.57 18.39 8.98
N GLY A 168 6.73 17.14 9.39
CA GLY A 168 7.29 16.80 10.70
C GLY A 168 6.37 17.05 11.88
N LEU A 169 5.07 17.21 11.64
CA LEU A 169 4.05 17.42 12.68
C LEU A 169 3.58 16.09 13.30
N LEU A 170 3.87 14.97 12.66
CA LEU A 170 3.57 13.62 13.13
C LEU A 170 4.83 12.76 13.12
N THR A 171 4.97 11.93 14.11
CA THR A 171 5.97 10.86 14.17
C THR A 171 5.57 9.69 13.23
N ASN A 172 6.49 8.76 12.99
CA ASN A 172 6.20 7.56 12.23
C ASN A 172 5.06 6.74 12.85
N GLU A 173 5.03 6.62 14.16
CA GLU A 173 4.02 5.91 14.93
C GLU A 173 2.65 6.58 14.80
N GLU A 174 2.60 7.89 14.95
CA GLU A 174 1.35 8.67 14.86
C GLU A 174 0.74 8.60 13.47
N VAL A 175 1.52 8.78 12.40
CA VAL A 175 0.98 8.68 11.03
C VAL A 175 0.51 7.25 10.71
N ILE A 176 1.22 6.21 11.16
CA ILE A 176 0.78 4.82 11.01
C ILE A 176 -0.57 4.63 11.70
N GLN A 177 -0.73 5.15 12.92
CA GLN A 177 -2.00 5.05 13.65
C GLN A 177 -3.14 5.80 12.95
N GLU A 178 -2.89 6.99 12.42
CA GLU A 178 -3.89 7.73 11.62
C GLU A 178 -4.30 6.96 10.37
N LEU A 179 -3.34 6.38 9.63
CA LEU A 179 -3.62 5.60 8.43
C LEU A 179 -4.36 4.30 8.74
N LEU A 180 -4.05 3.63 9.85
CA LEU A 180 -4.79 2.45 10.33
C LEU A 180 -6.23 2.80 10.73
N ASN A 181 -6.43 3.93 11.38
CA ASN A 181 -7.78 4.41 11.73
C ASN A 181 -8.59 4.72 10.47
N LEU A 182 -7.98 5.34 9.47
CA LEU A 182 -8.60 5.59 8.17
C LEU A 182 -8.99 4.27 7.46
N ALA A 183 -8.13 3.26 7.51
CA ALA A 183 -8.43 1.93 6.96
C ALA A 183 -9.66 1.31 7.64
N LYS A 184 -9.73 1.39 8.98
CA LYS A 184 -10.89 0.91 9.75
C LYS A 184 -12.18 1.68 9.42
N GLU A 185 -12.09 2.99 9.24
CA GLU A 185 -13.23 3.83 8.87
C GLU A 185 -13.78 3.46 7.49
N ILE A 186 -12.90 3.23 6.51
CA ILE A 186 -13.28 2.74 5.18
C ILE A 186 -13.99 1.39 5.28
N SER A 187 -13.41 0.44 6.02
CA SER A 187 -14.01 -0.89 6.23
C SER A 187 -15.39 -0.81 6.89
N SER A 188 -15.54 0.04 7.90
CA SER A 188 -16.82 0.27 8.59
C SER A 188 -17.88 0.89 7.66
N SER A 189 -17.46 1.82 6.78
CA SER A 189 -18.35 2.41 5.79
C SER A 189 -18.85 1.39 4.76
N GLU A 190 -17.99 0.45 4.34
CA GLU A 190 -18.40 -0.66 3.46
C GLU A 190 -19.38 -1.61 4.15
N ALA A 191 -19.11 -1.99 5.39
CA ALA A 191 -19.98 -2.84 6.18
C ALA A 191 -21.35 -2.19 6.44
N ALA A 192 -21.41 -0.88 6.70
CA ALA A 192 -22.65 -0.15 6.91
C ALA A 192 -23.57 -0.18 5.69
N GLY A 193 -23.01 -0.09 4.47
CA GLY A 193 -23.79 -0.24 3.24
C GLY A 193 -24.45 -1.62 3.11
N ASN A 194 -23.69 -2.67 3.42
CA ASN A 194 -24.21 -4.04 3.40
C ASN A 194 -25.32 -4.26 4.46
N ASN A 195 -25.17 -3.67 5.64
CA ASN A 195 -26.16 -3.78 6.72
C ASN A 195 -27.47 -3.07 6.38
N LEU A 196 -27.43 -2.00 5.57
CA LEU A 196 -28.64 -1.31 5.08
C LEU A 196 -29.29 -2.03 3.89
N GLY A 197 -28.72 -3.13 3.41
CA GLY A 197 -29.21 -3.85 2.24
C GLY A 197 -29.17 -3.03 0.95
N LEU A 198 -28.17 -2.14 0.83
CA LEU A 198 -27.95 -1.29 -0.32
C LEU A 198 -26.85 -1.88 -1.21
N THR A 199 -27.07 -1.83 -2.52
CA THR A 199 -26.02 -2.05 -3.51
C THR A 199 -24.98 -0.93 -3.45
N ARG A 200 -23.84 -1.09 -4.13
CA ARG A 200 -22.80 -0.05 -4.19
C ARG A 200 -23.30 1.26 -4.81
N GLU A 201 -24.13 1.16 -5.84
CA GLU A 201 -24.74 2.32 -6.49
C GLU A 201 -25.73 3.02 -5.55
N GLU A 202 -26.65 2.27 -4.95
CA GLU A 202 -27.59 2.80 -3.96
C GLU A 202 -26.86 3.43 -2.78
N LYS A 203 -25.78 2.83 -2.29
CA LYS A 203 -24.96 3.42 -1.22
C LYS A 203 -24.36 4.78 -1.62
N SER A 204 -23.95 4.94 -2.87
CA SER A 204 -23.45 6.23 -3.39
C SER A 204 -24.54 7.31 -3.36
N PHE A 205 -25.76 6.99 -3.81
CA PHE A 205 -26.89 7.90 -3.72
C PHE A 205 -27.30 8.19 -2.28
N TYR A 206 -27.33 7.17 -1.44
CA TYR A 206 -27.61 7.33 -0.01
C TYR A 206 -26.63 8.29 0.65
N ASP A 207 -25.32 8.13 0.42
CA ASP A 207 -24.29 9.00 0.98
C ASP A 207 -24.42 10.45 0.45
N ALA A 208 -24.78 10.64 -0.82
CA ALA A 208 -25.04 11.96 -1.38
C ALA A 208 -26.27 12.62 -0.78
N LEU A 209 -27.37 11.88 -0.58
CA LEU A 209 -28.60 12.38 0.03
C LEU A 209 -28.41 12.73 1.50
N THR A 210 -27.58 11.97 2.21
CA THR A 210 -27.37 12.14 3.66
C THR A 210 -26.21 13.05 4.01
N GLN A 211 -25.47 13.55 3.02
CA GLN A 211 -24.36 14.47 3.26
C GLN A 211 -24.78 15.77 3.99
N PRO A 212 -25.92 16.42 3.67
CA PRO A 212 -26.41 17.52 4.49
C PRO A 212 -27.00 16.98 5.81
N GLN A 213 -26.41 17.38 6.94
CA GLN A 213 -26.86 16.97 8.28
C GLN A 213 -28.38 17.21 8.51
N ALA A 214 -28.91 18.30 7.94
CA ALA A 214 -30.31 18.66 8.04
C ALA A 214 -31.29 17.62 7.47
N VAL A 215 -30.84 16.71 6.63
CA VAL A 215 -31.69 15.64 6.07
C VAL A 215 -32.03 14.60 7.13
N HIS A 216 -31.11 14.28 8.04
CA HIS A 216 -31.35 13.38 9.16
C HIS A 216 -32.28 13.97 10.23
N ASP A 217 -32.46 15.29 10.24
CA ASP A 217 -33.40 15.94 11.15
C ASP A 217 -34.84 15.83 10.66
N VAL A 218 -35.04 15.53 9.37
CA VAL A 218 -36.37 15.50 8.72
C VAL A 218 -36.82 14.08 8.37
N TYR A 219 -35.91 13.20 7.98
CA TYR A 219 -36.20 11.87 7.49
C TYR A 219 -35.54 10.78 8.33
N THR A 220 -36.24 9.66 8.52
CA THR A 220 -35.69 8.46 9.16
C THR A 220 -34.75 7.73 8.21
N ASN A 221 -33.90 6.85 8.75
CA ASN A 221 -33.00 6.01 7.93
C ASN A 221 -33.76 5.11 6.96
N GLU A 222 -34.92 4.57 7.38
CA GLU A 222 -35.78 3.73 6.55
C GLU A 222 -36.34 4.50 5.34
N GLU A 223 -36.78 5.74 5.56
CA GLU A 223 -37.28 6.62 4.51
C GLU A 223 -36.14 6.97 3.51
N LEU A 224 -34.95 7.29 4.01
CA LEU A 224 -33.80 7.60 3.18
C LEU A 224 -33.36 6.38 2.35
N VAL A 225 -33.37 5.18 2.90
CA VAL A 225 -33.10 3.94 2.17
C VAL A 225 -34.15 3.71 1.08
N SER A 226 -35.43 3.92 1.39
CA SER A 226 -36.53 3.77 0.42
C SER A 226 -36.39 4.75 -0.75
N MET A 227 -36.16 6.03 -0.44
CA MET A 227 -35.95 7.09 -1.44
C MET A 227 -34.74 6.77 -2.33
N THR A 228 -33.66 6.27 -1.74
CA THR A 228 -32.44 5.89 -2.46
C THR A 228 -32.72 4.79 -3.47
N LYS A 229 -33.44 3.73 -3.08
CA LYS A 229 -33.79 2.63 -3.97
C LYS A 229 -34.70 3.07 -5.10
N GLU A 230 -35.72 3.86 -4.80
CA GLU A 230 -36.65 4.41 -5.79
C GLU A 230 -35.91 5.32 -6.80
N LEU A 231 -35.01 6.18 -6.32
CA LEU A 231 -34.20 7.04 -7.17
C LEU A 231 -33.31 6.22 -8.11
N THR A 232 -32.65 5.19 -7.57
CA THR A 232 -31.76 4.33 -8.37
C THR A 232 -32.51 3.54 -9.41
N GLU A 233 -33.71 3.04 -9.08
CA GLU A 233 -34.57 2.34 -10.03
C GLU A 233 -35.07 3.23 -11.16
N ASN A 234 -35.48 4.47 -10.83
CA ASN A 234 -35.93 5.46 -11.82
C ASN A 234 -34.81 5.93 -12.77
N LEU A 235 -33.54 5.91 -12.33
CA LEU A 235 -32.40 6.27 -13.16
C LEU A 235 -31.92 5.14 -14.07
N ARG A 236 -32.31 3.88 -13.80
CA ARG A 236 -32.00 2.72 -14.63
C ARG A 236 -32.97 2.51 -15.78
N ASN A 237 -34.19 3.09 -15.72
CA ASN A 237 -35.23 3.03 -16.74
C ASN A 237 -35.13 4.24 -17.68
#